data_76b8bbf2d597ad31b9a9cfaf3b07f5d4
#
_entry.id   76b8bbf2d597ad31b9a9cfaf3b07f5d4
#
_cell.length_a   1.000
_cell.length_b   1.000
_cell.length_c   1.000
_cell.angle_alpha   90.00
_cell.angle_beta   90.00
_cell.angle_gamma   90.00
#
_symmetry.space_group_name_H-M   'P 1'
#
loop_
_entity.id
_entity.type
_entity.pdbx_description
1 polymer ?
#
loop_
_entity_poly.entity_id
_entity_poly.type
_entity_poly.pdbx_seq_one_letter_code
_entity_poly.pdbx_strand_id
1 'polypeptide(L)'
;MEGRGCVLCLLVGCLLVSVAGALQCRAVPGSLKQIDAGAGRVCGVDNADNLVSYQGNSWVSLAMKGKHVSVGPAGLWSVSLASLVFKWLGGRWIRVQPGSLIQIDAGGDKFVVGVNAANSIFCLNSGPVLHYAGLGNIPWINVAGSLKYYSCGPFGCWGVNRLDQIFVKLDVSGDSCRGSDRWYPIQGSLSLVEVGSDGSVYGVNRNGVVFKRVGIDACNPFGSRWWALRAAGVARHVSYDRGILWIVCKDGRVQRCQV
;
A
#
# COMPACT_ATOMS: atom_id res chain seq x y z
N MET A 1 24.77 17.99 6.35
CA MET A 1 23.43 18.31 6.88
C MET A 1 22.90 19.47 6.06
N GLU A 2 22.26 19.18 4.94
CA GLU A 2 21.62 20.23 4.14
C GLU A 2 20.13 20.26 4.52
N GLY A 3 19.75 21.35 5.21
CA GLY A 3 18.38 21.63 5.55
C GLY A 3 17.57 21.93 4.28
N ARG A 4 16.65 21.06 3.94
CA ARG A 4 15.64 21.32 2.90
C ARG A 4 14.69 22.40 3.44
N GLY A 5 14.94 23.64 3.02
CA GLY A 5 14.08 24.76 3.36
C GLY A 5 12.70 24.63 2.72
N CYS A 6 11.68 24.47 3.55
CA CYS A 6 10.29 24.63 3.11
C CYS A 6 10.04 26.10 2.78
N VAL A 7 9.88 26.43 1.51
CA VAL A 7 9.47 27.76 1.07
C VAL A 7 7.99 27.93 1.37
N LEU A 8 7.68 28.85 2.29
CA LEU A 8 6.30 29.23 2.64
C LEU A 8 5.70 30.03 1.48
N CYS A 9 5.00 29.36 0.55
CA CYS A 9 4.20 30.05 -0.45
C CYS A 9 2.90 30.55 0.19
N LEU A 10 2.83 31.84 0.50
CA LEU A 10 1.60 32.55 0.81
C LEU A 10 0.76 32.68 -0.46
N LEU A 11 -0.16 31.75 -0.69
CA LEU A 11 -1.17 31.87 -1.72
C LEU A 11 -2.43 32.55 -1.17
N VAL A 12 -2.68 33.71 -1.70
CA VAL A 12 -3.94 34.45 -1.56
C VAL A 12 -5.11 33.56 -1.98
N GLY A 13 -6.02 33.30 -1.04
CA GLY A 13 -7.12 32.36 -1.22
C GLY A 13 -8.16 32.85 -2.23
N CYS A 14 -8.28 32.17 -3.33
CA CYS A 14 -9.52 32.13 -4.10
C CYS A 14 -10.35 30.95 -3.55
N LEU A 15 -11.46 31.23 -2.89
CA LEU A 15 -12.43 30.23 -2.43
C LEU A 15 -13.12 29.62 -3.65
N LEU A 16 -12.49 28.65 -4.29
CA LEU A 16 -13.16 27.72 -5.17
C LEU A 16 -13.84 26.68 -4.29
N VAL A 17 -15.16 26.79 -4.17
CA VAL A 17 -16.01 25.72 -3.65
C VAL A 17 -15.88 24.55 -4.64
N SER A 18 -14.94 23.66 -4.40
CA SER A 18 -14.83 22.42 -5.15
C SER A 18 -16.00 21.52 -4.75
N VAL A 19 -17.02 21.48 -5.58
CA VAL A 19 -18.00 20.42 -5.57
C VAL A 19 -17.24 19.10 -5.62
N ALA A 20 -17.47 18.20 -4.64
CA ALA A 20 -16.89 16.87 -4.63
C ALA A 20 -17.23 16.16 -5.93
N GLY A 21 -16.32 16.18 -6.91
CA GLY A 21 -16.49 15.48 -8.16
C GLY A 21 -16.65 13.99 -7.88
N ALA A 22 -17.71 13.40 -8.42
CA ALA A 22 -17.84 11.95 -8.40
C ALA A 22 -16.60 11.34 -9.10
N LEU A 23 -16.02 10.30 -8.52
CA LEU A 23 -14.92 9.56 -9.14
C LEU A 23 -15.34 9.09 -10.54
N GLN A 24 -14.53 9.37 -11.55
CA GLN A 24 -14.74 8.83 -12.89
C GLN A 24 -14.19 7.40 -12.93
N CYS A 25 -15.06 6.45 -12.66
CA CYS A 25 -14.71 5.03 -12.60
C CYS A 25 -15.26 4.27 -13.79
N ARG A 26 -14.48 3.30 -14.28
CA ARG A 26 -14.93 2.27 -15.21
C ARG A 26 -14.73 0.90 -14.60
N ALA A 27 -15.64 -0.02 -14.88
CA ALA A 27 -15.50 -1.40 -14.50
C ALA A 27 -14.35 -2.06 -15.28
N VAL A 28 -13.59 -2.91 -14.58
CA VAL A 28 -12.57 -3.76 -15.17
C VAL A 28 -13.05 -5.20 -15.08
N PRO A 29 -13.03 -5.97 -16.20
CA PRO A 29 -13.41 -7.37 -16.16
C PRO A 29 -12.59 -8.18 -15.15
N GLY A 30 -13.20 -9.18 -14.53
CA GLY A 30 -12.56 -10.03 -13.51
C GLY A 30 -13.11 -9.81 -12.12
N SER A 31 -12.67 -10.66 -11.19
CA SER A 31 -13.14 -10.64 -9.80
C SER A 31 -11.96 -10.86 -8.87
N LEU A 32 -11.70 -9.87 -8.01
CA LEU A 32 -10.58 -9.88 -7.08
C LEU A 32 -11.04 -9.76 -5.63
N LYS A 33 -10.16 -10.11 -4.71
CA LYS A 33 -10.30 -9.86 -3.27
C LYS A 33 -9.24 -8.92 -2.69
N GLN A 34 -8.15 -8.73 -3.42
CA GLN A 34 -7.06 -7.81 -3.08
C GLN A 34 -6.45 -7.27 -4.38
N ILE A 35 -5.97 -6.04 -4.37
CA ILE A 35 -5.31 -5.38 -5.50
C ILE A 35 -4.17 -4.53 -4.98
N ASP A 36 -3.10 -4.42 -5.76
CA ASP A 36 -2.02 -3.50 -5.51
C ASP A 36 -1.53 -2.87 -6.82
N ALA A 37 -1.23 -1.57 -6.76
CA ALA A 37 -0.76 -0.78 -7.90
C ALA A 37 0.47 0.03 -7.49
N GLY A 38 1.56 -0.15 -8.19
CA GLY A 38 2.81 0.56 -7.93
C GLY A 38 3.82 0.39 -9.06
N ALA A 39 4.68 1.38 -9.22
CA ALA A 39 5.70 1.42 -10.27
C ALA A 39 5.15 1.18 -11.70
N GLY A 40 3.91 1.61 -11.97
CA GLY A 40 3.23 1.45 -13.25
C GLY A 40 2.67 0.04 -13.52
N ARG A 41 2.64 -0.82 -12.51
CA ARG A 41 2.09 -2.18 -12.59
C ARG A 41 0.86 -2.30 -11.70
N VAL A 42 0.00 -3.26 -12.01
CA VAL A 42 -1.15 -3.60 -11.17
C VAL A 42 -1.22 -5.11 -11.04
N CYS A 43 -1.27 -5.57 -9.80
CA CYS A 43 -1.37 -6.97 -9.45
C CYS A 43 -2.55 -7.19 -8.49
N GLY A 44 -3.01 -8.42 -8.35
CA GLY A 44 -4.11 -8.72 -7.44
C GLY A 44 -4.18 -10.18 -7.06
N VAL A 45 -5.10 -10.48 -6.17
CA VAL A 45 -5.47 -11.83 -5.78
C VAL A 45 -6.93 -12.04 -6.16
N ASP A 46 -7.21 -13.05 -6.99
CA ASP A 46 -8.58 -13.38 -7.38
C ASP A 46 -9.33 -14.16 -6.28
N ASN A 47 -10.61 -14.43 -6.50
CA ASN A 47 -11.44 -15.15 -5.53
C ASN A 47 -11.05 -16.63 -5.37
N ALA A 48 -10.28 -17.20 -6.29
CA ALA A 48 -9.72 -18.55 -6.23
C ALA A 48 -8.28 -18.58 -5.66
N ASP A 49 -7.84 -17.45 -5.07
CA ASP A 49 -6.49 -17.24 -4.51
C ASP A 49 -5.36 -17.16 -5.55
N ASN A 50 -5.64 -17.11 -6.83
CA ASN A 50 -4.57 -16.96 -7.82
C ASN A 50 -4.01 -15.54 -7.78
N LEU A 51 -2.69 -15.44 -7.84
CA LEU A 51 -2.00 -14.17 -8.07
C LEU A 51 -2.09 -13.82 -9.55
N VAL A 52 -2.48 -12.58 -9.84
CA VAL A 52 -2.70 -12.09 -11.20
C VAL A 52 -2.06 -10.74 -11.42
N SER A 53 -1.69 -10.43 -12.65
CA SER A 53 -1.19 -9.13 -13.10
C SER A 53 -2.10 -8.58 -14.19
N TYR A 54 -2.41 -7.28 -14.13
CA TYR A 54 -3.22 -6.61 -15.14
C TYR A 54 -2.36 -6.21 -16.33
N GLN A 55 -2.64 -6.78 -17.50
CA GLN A 55 -1.88 -6.55 -18.72
C GLN A 55 -2.85 -6.49 -19.92
N GLY A 56 -2.72 -5.49 -20.77
CA GLY A 56 -3.50 -5.38 -22.01
C GLY A 56 -5.02 -5.48 -21.79
N ASN A 57 -5.55 -4.93 -20.71
CA ASN A 57 -6.96 -5.00 -20.30
C ASN A 57 -7.46 -6.38 -19.80
N SER A 58 -6.58 -7.30 -19.48
CA SER A 58 -6.91 -8.61 -18.91
C SER A 58 -6.04 -8.96 -17.70
N TRP A 59 -6.52 -9.90 -16.88
CA TRP A 59 -5.76 -10.46 -15.78
C TRP A 59 -5.00 -11.72 -16.23
N VAL A 60 -3.68 -11.68 -16.10
CA VAL A 60 -2.77 -12.77 -16.47
C VAL A 60 -2.27 -13.44 -15.20
N SER A 61 -2.33 -14.76 -15.15
CA SER A 61 -1.86 -15.53 -13.98
C SER A 61 -0.36 -15.38 -13.78
N LEU A 62 0.03 -15.21 -12.52
CA LEU A 62 1.42 -15.22 -12.06
C LEU A 62 1.86 -16.60 -11.55
N ALA A 63 1.11 -17.66 -11.88
CA ALA A 63 1.41 -19.06 -11.61
C ALA A 63 1.67 -19.39 -10.13
N MET A 64 1.02 -18.67 -9.19
CA MET A 64 1.08 -18.96 -7.76
C MET A 64 -0.25 -18.58 -7.09
N LYS A 65 -0.56 -19.27 -6.00
CA LYS A 65 -1.65 -18.91 -5.09
C LYS A 65 -1.12 -18.17 -3.86
N GLY A 66 -1.84 -17.12 -3.45
CA GLY A 66 -1.46 -16.31 -2.31
C GLY A 66 -2.63 -15.59 -1.68
N LYS A 67 -2.40 -15.02 -0.52
CA LYS A 67 -3.37 -14.19 0.20
C LYS A 67 -3.14 -12.69 0.02
N HIS A 68 -1.92 -12.31 -0.36
CA HIS A 68 -1.52 -10.93 -0.60
C HIS A 68 -0.44 -10.84 -1.68
N VAL A 69 -0.50 -9.81 -2.51
CA VAL A 69 0.53 -9.44 -3.48
C VAL A 69 0.78 -7.95 -3.36
N SER A 70 2.04 -7.52 -3.52
CA SER A 70 2.38 -6.11 -3.58
C SER A 70 3.44 -5.85 -4.64
N VAL A 71 3.33 -4.71 -5.31
CA VAL A 71 4.20 -4.27 -6.40
C VAL A 71 4.57 -2.80 -6.24
N GLY A 72 5.86 -2.51 -6.33
CA GLY A 72 6.36 -1.15 -6.15
C GLY A 72 7.84 -1.03 -6.53
N PRO A 73 8.53 0.02 -6.06
CA PRO A 73 9.96 0.22 -6.29
C PRO A 73 10.85 -0.93 -5.77
N ALA A 74 10.37 -1.65 -4.75
CA ALA A 74 11.05 -2.83 -4.19
C ALA A 74 10.84 -4.10 -5.04
N GLY A 75 10.08 -4.03 -6.14
CA GLY A 75 9.75 -5.16 -7.01
C GLY A 75 8.38 -5.76 -6.73
N LEU A 76 8.18 -7.01 -7.17
CA LEU A 76 6.93 -7.75 -6.99
C LEU A 76 7.13 -8.81 -5.88
N TRP A 77 6.27 -8.74 -4.88
CA TRP A 77 6.31 -9.58 -3.68
C TRP A 77 4.95 -10.20 -3.39
N SER A 78 4.95 -11.31 -2.70
CA SER A 78 3.70 -12.02 -2.37
C SER A 78 3.81 -12.77 -1.06
N VAL A 79 2.65 -13.00 -0.45
CA VAL A 79 2.46 -13.91 0.69
C VAL A 79 1.58 -15.06 0.26
N SER A 80 2.09 -16.29 0.36
CA SER A 80 1.34 -17.51 0.03
C SER A 80 0.21 -17.79 1.02
N LEU A 81 -0.64 -18.76 0.72
CA LEU A 81 -1.71 -19.22 1.63
C LEU A 81 -1.16 -19.72 2.96
N ALA A 82 0.05 -20.30 2.96
CA ALA A 82 0.78 -20.75 4.14
C ALA A 82 1.55 -19.63 4.87
N SER A 83 1.30 -18.34 4.54
CA SER A 83 2.00 -17.18 5.12
C SER A 83 3.50 -17.08 4.80
N LEU A 84 3.98 -17.81 3.81
CA LEU A 84 5.37 -17.73 3.37
C LEU A 84 5.55 -16.56 2.40
N VAL A 85 6.68 -15.86 2.52
CA VAL A 85 7.02 -14.70 1.68
C VAL A 85 7.74 -15.14 0.43
N PHE A 86 7.39 -14.54 -0.71
CA PHE A 86 8.01 -14.77 -2.01
C PHE A 86 8.34 -13.45 -2.70
N LYS A 87 9.42 -13.44 -3.45
CA LYS A 87 9.83 -12.38 -4.36
C LYS A 87 9.80 -12.89 -5.80
N TRP A 88 9.32 -12.08 -6.73
CA TRP A 88 9.37 -12.38 -8.16
C TRP A 88 10.75 -12.03 -8.72
N LEU A 89 11.47 -13.02 -9.21
CA LEU A 89 12.80 -12.87 -9.79
C LEU A 89 12.92 -13.74 -11.06
N GLY A 90 13.38 -13.15 -12.15
CA GLY A 90 13.65 -13.88 -13.38
C GLY A 90 12.48 -14.71 -13.92
N GLY A 91 11.25 -14.19 -13.80
CA GLY A 91 10.04 -14.87 -14.31
C GLY A 91 9.46 -15.94 -13.38
N ARG A 92 9.92 -16.05 -12.13
CA ARG A 92 9.45 -17.07 -11.18
C ARG A 92 9.38 -16.53 -9.75
N TRP A 93 8.58 -17.17 -8.90
CA TRP A 93 8.50 -16.90 -7.47
C TRP A 93 9.62 -17.60 -6.72
N ILE A 94 10.40 -16.85 -5.97
CA ILE A 94 11.49 -17.36 -5.12
C ILE A 94 11.09 -17.13 -3.68
N ARG A 95 11.13 -18.20 -2.89
CA ARG A 95 10.83 -18.11 -1.45
C ARG A 95 11.89 -17.29 -0.73
N VAL A 96 11.45 -16.36 0.12
CA VAL A 96 12.30 -15.53 0.99
C VAL A 96 12.30 -16.12 2.40
N GLN A 97 13.48 -16.41 2.93
CA GLN A 97 13.65 -17.02 4.25
C GLN A 97 14.53 -16.15 5.17
N PRO A 98 14.26 -16.13 6.48
CA PRO A 98 12.98 -16.50 7.10
C PRO A 98 11.90 -15.49 6.71
N GLY A 99 10.62 -15.84 6.86
CA GLY A 99 9.54 -14.89 6.63
C GLY A 99 8.17 -15.56 6.76
N SER A 100 7.36 -15.02 7.65
CA SER A 100 5.97 -15.43 7.81
C SER A 100 5.12 -14.19 8.02
N LEU A 101 4.37 -13.79 6.97
CA LEU A 101 3.53 -12.60 6.95
C LEU A 101 2.10 -12.96 6.52
N ILE A 102 1.16 -12.05 6.77
CA ILE A 102 -0.20 -12.11 6.21
C ILE A 102 -0.48 -10.99 5.23
N GLN A 103 0.27 -9.90 5.34
CA GLN A 103 0.24 -8.75 4.45
C GLN A 103 1.68 -8.27 4.21
N ILE A 104 1.96 -7.80 3.00
CA ILE A 104 3.26 -7.29 2.56
C ILE A 104 3.03 -6.03 1.71
N ASP A 105 3.95 -5.07 1.81
CA ASP A 105 3.95 -3.87 0.98
C ASP A 105 5.35 -3.59 0.43
N ALA A 106 5.41 -3.31 -0.86
CA ALA A 106 6.62 -3.01 -1.63
C ALA A 106 6.63 -1.57 -2.17
N GLY A 107 5.71 -0.72 -1.67
CA GLY A 107 5.51 0.67 -2.12
C GLY A 107 6.54 1.66 -1.62
N GLY A 108 7.31 1.33 -0.59
CA GLY A 108 8.39 2.16 -0.07
C GLY A 108 9.55 2.34 -1.04
N ASP A 109 10.51 3.22 -0.70
CA ASP A 109 11.71 3.43 -1.53
C ASP A 109 12.63 2.21 -1.49
N LYS A 110 12.36 1.22 -2.35
CA LYS A 110 13.12 -0.02 -2.53
C LYS A 110 13.25 -0.89 -1.26
N PHE A 111 12.47 -0.62 -0.23
CA PHE A 111 12.36 -1.45 0.96
C PHE A 111 10.99 -2.14 1.02
N VAL A 112 10.86 -3.14 1.86
CA VAL A 112 9.63 -3.91 2.00
C VAL A 112 9.18 -3.89 3.45
N VAL A 113 7.89 -3.77 3.66
CA VAL A 113 7.28 -3.89 4.99
C VAL A 113 6.19 -4.94 4.99
N GLY A 114 5.78 -5.37 6.18
CA GLY A 114 4.65 -6.30 6.29
C GLY A 114 4.29 -6.60 7.73
N VAL A 115 3.18 -7.29 7.89
CA VAL A 115 2.68 -7.72 9.21
C VAL A 115 2.39 -9.21 9.22
N ASN A 116 2.57 -9.85 10.37
CA ASN A 116 2.28 -11.25 10.57
C ASN A 116 0.90 -11.48 11.22
N ALA A 117 0.50 -12.72 11.42
CA ALA A 117 -0.77 -13.10 12.04
C ALA A 117 -0.91 -12.64 13.51
N ALA A 118 0.20 -12.42 14.20
CA ALA A 118 0.22 -11.84 15.55
C ALA A 118 0.19 -10.30 15.55
N ASN A 119 0.09 -9.66 14.37
CA ASN A 119 0.18 -8.22 14.12
C ASN A 119 1.55 -7.61 14.45
N SER A 120 2.59 -8.41 14.55
CA SER A 120 3.96 -7.91 14.62
C SER A 120 4.35 -7.34 13.27
N ILE A 121 5.09 -6.23 13.30
CA ILE A 121 5.48 -5.46 12.12
C ILE A 121 6.92 -5.82 11.78
N PHE A 122 7.19 -5.99 10.50
CA PHE A 122 8.52 -6.30 9.98
C PHE A 122 8.85 -5.44 8.77
N CYS A 123 10.15 -5.19 8.59
CA CYS A 123 10.64 -4.56 7.38
C CYS A 123 11.99 -5.12 6.92
N LEU A 124 12.32 -4.87 5.64
CA LEU A 124 13.59 -5.17 5.01
C LEU A 124 14.16 -3.90 4.39
N ASN A 125 15.39 -3.55 4.73
CA ASN A 125 16.11 -2.45 4.08
C ASN A 125 16.34 -2.73 2.59
N SER A 126 16.59 -1.67 1.82
CA SER A 126 16.80 -1.72 0.37
C SER A 126 17.97 -2.60 -0.05
N GLY A 127 19.08 -2.58 0.69
CA GLY A 127 20.24 -3.42 0.40
C GLY A 127 19.87 -4.91 0.31
N PRO A 128 19.37 -5.56 1.38
CA PRO A 128 18.85 -6.92 1.32
C PRO A 128 17.79 -7.15 0.27
N VAL A 129 16.87 -6.20 0.06
CA VAL A 129 15.80 -6.32 -0.94
C VAL A 129 16.36 -6.39 -2.36
N LEU A 130 17.28 -5.49 -2.72
CA LEU A 130 17.82 -5.38 -4.09
C LEU A 130 18.79 -6.50 -4.43
N HIS A 131 19.65 -6.89 -3.47
CA HIS A 131 20.69 -7.89 -3.71
C HIS A 131 20.23 -9.34 -3.50
N TYR A 132 18.97 -9.57 -3.03
CA TYR A 132 18.48 -10.94 -2.86
C TYR A 132 18.33 -11.66 -4.19
N ALA A 133 19.21 -12.63 -4.41
CA ALA A 133 19.27 -13.46 -5.62
C ALA A 133 18.57 -14.83 -5.46
N GLY A 134 17.87 -15.04 -4.35
CA GLY A 134 17.16 -16.31 -4.08
C GLY A 134 17.91 -17.32 -3.22
N LEU A 135 19.05 -16.94 -2.68
CA LEU A 135 19.87 -17.78 -1.81
C LEU A 135 20.08 -17.12 -0.44
N GLY A 136 20.17 -17.95 0.59
CA GLY A 136 20.43 -17.53 1.97
C GLY A 136 19.22 -16.90 2.67
N ASN A 137 19.46 -16.48 3.90
CA ASN A 137 18.48 -15.81 4.74
C ASN A 137 18.52 -14.31 4.55
N ILE A 138 17.37 -13.68 4.57
CA ILE A 138 17.23 -12.23 4.50
C ILE A 138 16.93 -11.68 5.91
N PRO A 139 17.60 -10.59 6.36
CA PRO A 139 17.50 -10.10 7.73
C PRO A 139 16.26 -9.22 7.92
N TRP A 140 15.11 -9.82 8.23
CA TRP A 140 13.93 -9.08 8.65
C TRP A 140 14.18 -8.32 9.95
N ILE A 141 13.82 -7.05 9.95
CA ILE A 141 13.90 -6.16 11.11
C ILE A 141 12.51 -6.08 11.73
N ASN A 142 12.41 -6.38 13.03
CA ASN A 142 11.17 -6.16 13.77
C ASN A 142 11.00 -4.67 14.06
N VAL A 143 9.80 -4.14 13.78
CA VAL A 143 9.42 -2.76 14.07
C VAL A 143 8.47 -2.77 15.27
N ALA A 144 8.79 -2.02 16.32
CA ALA A 144 7.94 -1.94 17.51
C ALA A 144 6.54 -1.43 17.17
N GLY A 145 5.51 -2.04 17.73
CA GLY A 145 4.11 -1.73 17.47
C GLY A 145 3.28 -2.95 17.11
N SER A 146 2.00 -2.72 16.81
CA SER A 146 1.06 -3.79 16.46
C SER A 146 0.07 -3.29 15.42
N LEU A 147 0.14 -3.79 14.20
CA LEU A 147 -0.71 -3.42 13.07
C LEU A 147 -1.27 -4.66 12.39
N LYS A 148 -2.46 -4.53 11.76
CA LYS A 148 -3.02 -5.54 10.87
C LYS A 148 -2.79 -5.23 9.38
N TYR A 149 -2.43 -3.99 9.07
CA TYR A 149 -2.13 -3.50 7.73
C TYR A 149 -1.09 -2.39 7.78
N TYR A 150 -0.12 -2.37 6.86
CA TYR A 150 0.99 -1.44 6.85
C TYR A 150 1.43 -1.16 5.41
N SER A 151 1.42 0.10 4.98
CA SER A 151 1.79 0.53 3.64
C SER A 151 2.67 1.76 3.68
N CYS A 152 3.64 1.85 2.77
CA CYS A 152 4.68 2.86 2.77
C CYS A 152 4.79 3.59 1.43
N GLY A 153 5.20 4.85 1.51
CA GLY A 153 5.46 5.70 0.35
C GLY A 153 6.53 6.74 0.64
N PRO A 154 6.69 7.75 -0.24
CA PRO A 154 7.82 8.68 -0.17
C PRO A 154 7.83 9.61 1.06
N PHE A 155 6.68 9.82 1.72
CA PHE A 155 6.56 10.74 2.85
C PHE A 155 6.38 10.03 4.19
N GLY A 156 6.54 8.72 4.24
CA GLY A 156 6.39 7.91 5.44
C GLY A 156 5.46 6.72 5.24
N CYS A 157 5.23 6.01 6.31
CA CYS A 157 4.41 4.81 6.30
C CYS A 157 3.14 4.98 7.12
N TRP A 158 2.06 4.40 6.66
CA TRP A 158 0.75 4.44 7.29
C TRP A 158 0.31 3.03 7.67
N GLY A 159 -0.33 2.89 8.81
CA GLY A 159 -0.82 1.59 9.25
C GLY A 159 -2.10 1.68 10.04
N VAL A 160 -2.81 0.56 10.10
CA VAL A 160 -4.02 0.41 10.93
C VAL A 160 -3.88 -0.80 11.85
N ASN A 161 -4.36 -0.67 13.08
CA ASN A 161 -4.35 -1.75 14.04
C ASN A 161 -5.69 -2.54 14.03
N ARG A 162 -5.85 -3.54 14.91
CA ARG A 162 -7.08 -4.36 15.01
C ARG A 162 -8.32 -3.57 15.41
N LEU A 163 -8.13 -2.41 16.06
CA LEU A 163 -9.22 -1.51 16.47
C LEU A 163 -9.55 -0.47 15.39
N ASP A 164 -8.98 -0.60 14.17
CA ASP A 164 -9.12 0.33 13.06
C ASP A 164 -8.56 1.74 13.34
N GLN A 165 -7.72 1.87 14.37
CA GLN A 165 -7.00 3.10 14.65
C GLN A 165 -5.84 3.26 13.64
N ILE A 166 -5.64 4.49 13.20
CA ILE A 166 -4.69 4.85 12.13
C ILE A 166 -3.44 5.44 12.76
N PHE A 167 -2.28 5.03 12.23
CA PHE A 167 -0.98 5.51 12.68
C PHE A 167 -0.07 5.84 11.50
N VAL A 168 0.80 6.83 11.71
CA VAL A 168 1.87 7.21 10.77
C VAL A 168 3.22 7.00 11.42
N LYS A 169 4.17 6.54 10.63
CA LYS A 169 5.57 6.41 10.99
C LYS A 169 6.41 7.21 10.03
N LEU A 170 7.28 8.07 10.57
CA LEU A 170 8.17 8.94 9.82
C LEU A 170 9.61 8.42 9.83
N ASP A 171 10.48 9.10 9.10
CA ASP A 171 11.91 8.82 8.99
C ASP A 171 12.19 7.40 8.46
N VAL A 172 11.27 6.89 7.67
CA VAL A 172 11.40 5.58 7.00
C VAL A 172 12.08 5.79 5.65
N SER A 173 13.13 5.05 5.39
CA SER A 173 13.91 5.12 4.15
C SER A 173 14.38 3.74 3.71
N GLY A 174 14.97 3.67 2.52
CA GLY A 174 15.56 2.42 2.02
C GLY A 174 16.66 1.86 2.93
N ASP A 175 17.44 2.72 3.56
CA ASP A 175 18.54 2.32 4.45
C ASP A 175 18.08 2.14 5.90
N SER A 176 16.95 2.73 6.27
CA SER A 176 16.35 2.65 7.59
C SER A 176 14.84 2.42 7.51
N CYS A 177 14.45 1.21 7.10
CA CYS A 177 13.03 0.83 6.97
C CYS A 177 12.29 0.78 8.31
N ARG A 178 13.02 0.74 9.42
CA ARG A 178 12.46 0.81 10.77
C ARG A 178 11.91 2.20 11.09
N GLY A 179 12.51 3.26 10.54
CA GLY A 179 12.14 4.64 10.80
C GLY A 179 12.37 5.08 12.26
N SER A 180 11.73 6.19 12.66
CA SER A 180 11.74 6.68 14.04
C SER A 180 11.09 5.70 15.02
N ASP A 181 11.40 5.77 16.30
CA ASP A 181 10.77 4.89 17.31
C ASP A 181 9.33 5.29 17.64
N ARG A 182 8.85 6.40 17.09
CA ARG A 182 7.54 6.96 17.40
C ARG A 182 6.48 6.61 16.33
N TRP A 183 5.29 6.28 16.79
CA TRP A 183 4.05 6.22 16.01
C TRP A 183 3.19 7.44 16.31
N TYR A 184 2.66 8.07 15.26
CA TYR A 184 1.78 9.24 15.37
C TYR A 184 0.34 8.83 15.08
N PRO A 185 -0.58 8.92 16.07
CA PRO A 185 -1.97 8.58 15.83
C PRO A 185 -2.64 9.63 14.95
N ILE A 186 -3.48 9.15 14.04
CA ILE A 186 -4.29 10.00 13.14
C ILE A 186 -5.75 9.77 13.44
N GLN A 187 -6.51 10.85 13.58
CA GLN A 187 -7.96 10.76 13.78
C GLN A 187 -8.64 10.07 12.59
N GLY A 188 -9.62 9.21 12.91
CA GLY A 188 -10.38 8.43 11.94
C GLY A 188 -10.39 6.94 12.28
N SER A 189 -11.07 6.16 11.45
CA SER A 189 -11.17 4.71 11.60
C SER A 189 -11.19 4.07 10.23
N LEU A 190 -10.18 3.25 9.94
CA LEU A 190 -10.03 2.54 8.66
C LEU A 190 -9.71 1.07 8.88
N SER A 191 -10.24 0.21 8.02
CA SER A 191 -9.94 -1.22 8.02
C SER A 191 -8.63 -1.56 7.30
N LEU A 192 -8.24 -0.72 6.33
CA LEU A 192 -6.94 -0.73 5.64
C LEU A 192 -6.57 0.68 5.18
N VAL A 193 -5.29 0.89 4.91
CA VAL A 193 -4.72 2.12 4.37
C VAL A 193 -3.65 1.77 3.34
N GLU A 194 -3.63 2.50 2.22
CA GLU A 194 -2.68 2.34 1.14
C GLU A 194 -2.01 3.66 0.80
N VAL A 195 -0.71 3.61 0.56
CA VAL A 195 0.12 4.75 0.17
C VAL A 195 0.58 4.57 -1.26
N GLY A 196 0.23 5.50 -2.11
CA GLY A 196 0.63 5.50 -3.51
C GLY A 196 2.06 5.98 -3.74
N SER A 197 2.55 5.77 -4.95
CA SER A 197 3.92 6.12 -5.36
C SER A 197 4.24 7.62 -5.31
N ASP A 198 3.22 8.48 -5.33
CA ASP A 198 3.34 9.93 -5.17
C ASP A 198 3.14 10.41 -3.72
N GLY A 199 2.94 9.50 -2.78
CA GLY A 199 2.63 9.79 -1.38
C GLY A 199 1.16 10.04 -1.06
N SER A 200 0.27 9.96 -2.05
CA SER A 200 -1.17 10.01 -1.82
C SER A 200 -1.63 8.84 -0.96
N VAL A 201 -2.47 9.12 0.04
CA VAL A 201 -2.96 8.09 0.96
C VAL A 201 -4.45 7.89 0.81
N TYR A 202 -4.84 6.65 0.64
CA TYR A 202 -6.22 6.20 0.54
C TYR A 202 -6.50 5.14 1.61
N GLY A 203 -7.77 4.98 1.96
CA GLY A 203 -8.16 3.94 2.90
C GLY A 203 -9.60 3.54 2.75
N VAL A 204 -9.95 2.41 3.35
CA VAL A 204 -11.33 1.89 3.38
C VAL A 204 -11.72 1.65 4.82
N ASN A 205 -12.91 2.09 5.21
CA ASN A 205 -13.46 1.77 6.52
C ASN A 205 -14.25 0.43 6.52
N ARG A 206 -14.73 -0.02 7.68
CA ARG A 206 -15.51 -1.28 7.81
C ARG A 206 -16.77 -1.28 6.97
N ASN A 207 -17.36 -0.11 6.73
CA ASN A 207 -18.57 0.05 5.92
C ASN A 207 -18.28 0.01 4.41
N GLY A 208 -16.99 -0.02 4.01
CA GLY A 208 -16.56 -0.03 2.62
C GLY A 208 -16.61 1.35 1.95
N VAL A 209 -16.59 2.42 2.75
CA VAL A 209 -16.41 3.78 2.23
C VAL A 209 -14.93 4.02 1.98
N VAL A 210 -14.61 4.53 0.80
CA VAL A 210 -13.26 4.92 0.41
C VAL A 210 -12.97 6.34 0.86
N PHE A 211 -11.78 6.57 1.40
CA PHE A 211 -11.31 7.89 1.83
C PHE A 211 -9.98 8.23 1.18
N LYS A 212 -9.77 9.52 0.90
CA LYS A 212 -8.48 10.10 0.56
C LYS A 212 -7.99 10.97 1.72
N ARG A 213 -6.73 10.88 2.08
CA ARG A 213 -6.09 11.85 2.98
C ARG A 213 -5.68 13.07 2.18
N VAL A 214 -6.11 14.26 2.60
CA VAL A 214 -5.89 15.53 1.89
C VAL A 214 -4.71 16.26 2.52
N GLY A 215 -3.91 16.94 1.68
CA GLY A 215 -2.84 17.83 2.11
C GLY A 215 -1.58 17.12 2.58
N ILE A 216 -1.31 15.92 2.04
CA ILE A 216 -0.04 15.22 2.26
C ILE A 216 0.99 15.75 1.26
N ASP A 217 2.14 16.13 1.79
CA ASP A 217 3.34 16.47 1.04
C ASP A 217 4.60 16.28 1.92
N ALA A 218 5.77 16.61 1.41
CA ALA A 218 7.03 16.44 2.13
C ALA A 218 7.12 17.31 3.41
N CYS A 219 6.41 18.45 3.47
CA CYS A 219 6.37 19.33 4.63
C CYS A 219 5.22 19.00 5.59
N ASN A 220 4.19 18.30 5.12
CA ASN A 220 3.06 17.83 5.89
C ASN A 220 2.74 16.35 5.64
N PRO A 221 3.57 15.43 6.12
CA PRO A 221 3.39 13.98 5.90
C PRO A 221 2.14 13.40 6.58
N PHE A 222 1.52 14.15 7.50
CA PHE A 222 0.29 13.75 8.19
C PHE A 222 -0.98 14.12 7.42
N GLY A 223 -0.89 15.07 6.47
CA GLY A 223 -2.05 15.68 5.84
C GLY A 223 -2.97 16.37 6.84
N SER A 224 -4.14 16.81 6.39
CA SER A 224 -5.06 17.64 7.19
C SER A 224 -6.35 16.90 7.59
N ARG A 225 -7.01 16.24 6.65
CA ARG A 225 -8.33 15.61 6.88
C ARG A 225 -8.55 14.40 5.97
N TRP A 226 -9.50 13.55 6.33
CA TRP A 226 -10.04 12.52 5.47
C TRP A 226 -11.21 13.06 4.64
N TRP A 227 -11.19 12.78 3.37
CA TRP A 227 -12.26 13.11 2.42
C TRP A 227 -12.88 11.81 1.91
N ALA A 228 -14.19 11.63 2.16
CA ALA A 228 -14.92 10.50 1.65
C ALA A 228 -15.12 10.61 0.13
N LEU A 229 -14.76 9.57 -0.59
CA LEU A 229 -14.94 9.49 -2.03
C LEU A 229 -16.21 8.71 -2.37
N ARG A 230 -16.96 9.20 -3.35
CA ARG A 230 -18.15 8.51 -3.84
C ARG A 230 -17.75 7.46 -4.87
N ALA A 231 -17.45 6.25 -4.41
CA ALA A 231 -17.23 5.08 -5.24
C ALA A 231 -18.54 4.33 -5.49
N ALA A 232 -18.66 3.66 -6.64
CA ALA A 232 -19.81 2.81 -6.93
C ALA A 232 -19.65 1.45 -6.24
N GLY A 233 -20.37 1.23 -5.15
CA GLY A 233 -20.39 -0.01 -4.38
C GLY A 233 -19.58 0.04 -3.09
N VAL A 234 -19.63 -1.05 -2.35
CA VAL A 234 -18.99 -1.20 -1.04
C VAL A 234 -17.58 -1.74 -1.26
N ALA A 235 -16.56 -0.90 -1.01
CA ALA A 235 -15.17 -1.28 -1.20
C ALA A 235 -14.70 -2.31 -0.16
N ARG A 236 -13.81 -3.20 -0.58
CA ARG A 236 -13.05 -4.15 0.23
C ARG A 236 -11.59 -3.75 0.31
N HIS A 237 -11.03 -3.31 -0.83
CA HIS A 237 -9.63 -2.97 -0.98
C HIS A 237 -9.46 -1.80 -1.96
N VAL A 238 -8.41 -1.03 -1.78
CA VAL A 238 -8.00 0.03 -2.71
C VAL A 238 -6.49 -0.03 -2.90
N SER A 239 -6.01 0.47 -4.03
CA SER A 239 -4.61 0.82 -4.25
C SER A 239 -4.50 1.93 -5.28
N TYR A 240 -3.44 2.72 -5.24
CA TYR A 240 -3.29 3.90 -6.08
C TYR A 240 -1.89 4.01 -6.67
N ASP A 241 -1.83 4.26 -7.97
CA ASP A 241 -0.59 4.61 -8.67
C ASP A 241 -0.89 5.53 -9.86
N ARG A 242 -0.05 6.55 -10.05
CA ARG A 242 -0.03 7.43 -11.25
C ARG A 242 -1.40 8.00 -11.66
N GLY A 243 -2.12 8.58 -10.72
CA GLY A 243 -3.43 9.21 -10.98
C GLY A 243 -4.59 8.23 -11.08
N ILE A 244 -4.36 6.94 -10.90
CA ILE A 244 -5.38 5.91 -10.99
C ILE A 244 -5.60 5.27 -9.61
N LEU A 245 -6.82 5.38 -9.12
CA LEU A 245 -7.30 4.66 -7.96
C LEU A 245 -8.01 3.37 -8.40
N TRP A 246 -7.49 2.25 -7.95
CA TRP A 246 -8.08 0.95 -8.13
C TRP A 246 -8.91 0.58 -6.90
N ILE A 247 -10.12 0.09 -7.11
CA ILE A 247 -11.05 -0.29 -6.05
C ILE A 247 -11.52 -1.71 -6.30
N VAL A 248 -11.38 -2.57 -5.31
CA VAL A 248 -12.02 -3.88 -5.29
C VAL A 248 -13.22 -3.81 -4.36
N CYS A 249 -14.40 -4.13 -4.88
CA CYS A 249 -15.64 -4.18 -4.11
C CYS A 249 -15.75 -5.49 -3.31
N LYS A 250 -16.62 -5.52 -2.30
CA LYS A 250 -16.89 -6.72 -1.49
C LYS A 250 -17.44 -7.89 -2.32
N ASP A 251 -18.15 -7.60 -3.40
CA ASP A 251 -18.68 -8.58 -4.37
C ASP A 251 -17.62 -9.05 -5.39
N GLY A 252 -16.39 -8.56 -5.30
CA GLY A 252 -15.27 -8.91 -6.16
C GLY A 252 -15.10 -8.01 -7.39
N ARG A 253 -16.07 -7.16 -7.74
CA ARG A 253 -15.94 -6.25 -8.89
C ARG A 253 -14.73 -5.34 -8.73
N VAL A 254 -14.05 -5.07 -9.85
CA VAL A 254 -12.89 -4.19 -9.92
C VAL A 254 -13.27 -2.91 -10.64
N GLN A 255 -12.87 -1.77 -10.07
CA GLN A 255 -13.06 -0.46 -10.68
C GLN A 255 -11.70 0.23 -10.84
N ARG A 256 -11.53 0.90 -11.96
CA ARG A 256 -10.40 1.78 -12.28
C ARG A 256 -10.92 3.21 -12.37
N CYS A 257 -10.52 4.05 -11.42
CA CYS A 257 -11.02 5.42 -11.27
C CYS A 257 -9.90 6.43 -11.54
N GLN A 258 -10.21 7.48 -12.28
CA GLN A 258 -9.31 8.62 -12.41
C GLN A 258 -9.53 9.59 -11.24
N VAL A 259 -8.46 10.07 -10.61
CA VAL A 259 -8.48 10.95 -9.41
C VAL A 259 -7.48 12.09 -9.53
#